data_7918ea13b82b748e665ee8625dc9ebd9
#
_entry.id   7918ea13b82b748e665ee8625dc9ebd9
#
_cell.length_a   1.000
_cell.length_b   1.000
_cell.length_c   1.000
_cell.angle_alpha   90.00
_cell.angle_beta   90.00
_cell.angle_gamma   90.00
#
_symmetry.space_group_name_H-M   'P 1'
#
loop_
_entity.id
_entity.type
_entity.pdbx_description
1 polymer ?
#
loop_
_entity_poly.entity_id
_entity_poly.type
_entity_poly.pdbx_seq_one_letter_code
_entity_poly.pdbx_strand_id
1 'polypeptide(L)'
;LVTTFITDEELWACTQCNACVQECPVNINPASLILDMRRYQVMEESKAPTGLNTVFQNIENNGAPWQFSQDDRMLWAEDLNVPLMSDGKNPDYLFWIGSAGAFDDRYKKVTREFIKILNHVGIDYAVLGTEESDSGDVARRSGNEMLFQMQAMMNVEILNGYDVKNIITCDPHDFNTIKNEYPDFGGNYNVYHHSQFLQELIDNGKINLDGKEFADKKITFHDPCYLGRGNGEYDAPRSVLDAMPVKNVEMKRNKSFSLCCGAGGGQMFKEAEKGDKEVFMERTEEAISTGCDIIATACPFCMVMMTDGLKYKNKDEEIKNYDIAELVSASLNI
;
A
#
# COMPACT_ATOMS: atom_id res chain seq x y z
N LEU A 1 -14.72 -28.58 1.92
CA LEU A 1 -14.61 -27.76 0.71
C LEU A 1 -13.14 -27.68 0.27
N VAL A 2 -12.28 -27.21 1.17
CA VAL A 2 -10.82 -27.18 0.98
C VAL A 2 -10.30 -28.61 0.91
N THR A 3 -9.29 -28.86 0.10
CA THR A 3 -8.65 -30.16 -0.20
C THR A 3 -9.50 -31.17 -0.97
N THR A 4 -10.83 -31.01 -1.00
CA THR A 4 -11.73 -31.91 -1.73
C THR A 4 -12.13 -31.34 -3.10
N PHE A 5 -12.47 -30.04 -3.15
CA PHE A 5 -12.93 -29.33 -4.34
C PHE A 5 -12.02 -28.17 -4.75
N ILE A 6 -11.30 -27.59 -3.78
CA ILE A 6 -10.35 -26.50 -3.98
C ILE A 6 -9.01 -26.99 -3.40
N THR A 7 -7.98 -26.99 -4.22
CA THR A 7 -6.62 -27.36 -3.79
C THR A 7 -5.98 -26.24 -2.97
N ASP A 8 -4.96 -26.57 -2.20
CA ASP A 8 -4.17 -25.58 -1.48
C ASP A 8 -3.51 -24.59 -2.46
N GLU A 9 -3.02 -25.08 -3.58
CA GLU A 9 -2.41 -24.27 -4.65
C GLU A 9 -3.40 -23.23 -5.19
N GLU A 10 -4.63 -23.61 -5.53
CA GLU A 10 -5.68 -22.70 -5.99
C GLU A 10 -6.06 -21.66 -4.91
N LEU A 11 -6.19 -22.11 -3.67
CA LEU A 11 -6.54 -21.22 -2.55
C LEU A 11 -5.46 -20.18 -2.29
N TRP A 12 -4.19 -20.60 -2.29
CA TRP A 12 -3.07 -19.73 -2.00
C TRP A 12 -2.56 -18.92 -3.20
N ALA A 13 -3.03 -19.20 -4.42
CA ALA A 13 -2.76 -18.35 -5.58
C ALA A 13 -3.55 -17.03 -5.58
N CYS A 14 -4.60 -16.92 -4.76
CA CYS A 14 -5.42 -15.71 -4.70
C CYS A 14 -4.66 -14.52 -4.10
N THR A 15 -4.61 -13.40 -4.82
CA THR A 15 -4.00 -12.15 -4.39
C THR A 15 -4.93 -11.25 -3.57
N GLN A 16 -6.15 -11.68 -3.25
CA GLN A 16 -7.16 -10.88 -2.53
C GLN A 16 -7.44 -9.49 -3.17
N CYS A 17 -7.28 -9.36 -4.48
CA CYS A 17 -7.36 -8.08 -5.20
C CYS A 17 -8.78 -7.58 -5.49
N ASN A 18 -9.83 -8.30 -5.08
CA ASN A 18 -11.25 -7.97 -5.29
C ASN A 18 -11.70 -7.88 -6.76
N ALA A 19 -10.91 -8.32 -7.75
CA ALA A 19 -11.34 -8.29 -9.16
C ALA A 19 -12.58 -9.17 -9.40
N CYS A 20 -12.62 -10.35 -8.79
CA CYS A 20 -13.76 -11.25 -8.87
C CYS A 20 -15.04 -10.71 -8.21
N VAL A 21 -14.87 -9.87 -7.18
CA VAL A 21 -16.00 -9.17 -6.51
C VAL A 21 -16.54 -8.08 -7.45
N GLN A 22 -15.63 -7.27 -8.01
CA GLN A 22 -15.96 -6.16 -8.92
C GLN A 22 -16.71 -6.65 -10.17
N GLU A 23 -16.30 -7.78 -10.72
CA GLU A 23 -16.85 -8.32 -11.98
C GLU A 23 -18.06 -9.25 -11.76
N CYS A 24 -18.46 -9.51 -10.52
CA CYS A 24 -19.55 -10.43 -10.23
C CYS A 24 -20.93 -9.81 -10.56
N PRO A 25 -21.68 -10.29 -11.56
CA PRO A 25 -22.95 -9.68 -11.97
C PRO A 25 -24.10 -9.91 -10.97
N VAL A 26 -23.88 -10.79 -9.98
CA VAL A 26 -24.87 -11.15 -8.94
C VAL A 26 -24.41 -10.79 -7.53
N ASN A 27 -23.39 -9.94 -7.40
CA ASN A 27 -22.86 -9.42 -6.13
C ASN A 27 -22.42 -10.50 -5.13
N ILE A 28 -21.90 -11.62 -5.59
CA ILE A 28 -21.19 -12.58 -4.73
C ILE A 28 -19.82 -12.01 -4.40
N ASN A 29 -19.35 -12.23 -3.17
CA ASN A 29 -18.01 -11.87 -2.76
C ASN A 29 -17.11 -13.11 -2.65
N PRO A 30 -16.47 -13.55 -3.76
CA PRO A 30 -15.58 -14.71 -3.75
C PRO A 30 -14.33 -14.48 -2.88
N ALA A 31 -13.86 -13.22 -2.76
CA ALA A 31 -12.69 -12.91 -1.95
C ALA A 31 -12.91 -13.19 -0.46
N SER A 32 -14.12 -12.91 0.07
CA SER A 32 -14.46 -13.25 1.46
C SER A 32 -14.55 -14.77 1.67
N LEU A 33 -15.08 -15.52 0.72
CA LEU A 33 -15.13 -16.98 0.80
C LEU A 33 -13.72 -17.60 0.81
N ILE A 34 -12.82 -17.08 -0.02
CA ILE A 34 -11.41 -17.50 -0.03
C ILE A 34 -10.75 -17.17 1.31
N LEU A 35 -11.02 -15.99 1.86
CA LEU A 35 -10.50 -15.59 3.15
C LEU A 35 -10.99 -16.52 4.28
N ASP A 36 -12.26 -16.89 4.29
CA ASP A 36 -12.81 -17.82 5.27
C ASP A 36 -12.18 -19.22 5.16
N MET A 37 -11.92 -19.69 3.95
CA MET A 37 -11.19 -20.94 3.72
C MET A 37 -9.73 -20.86 4.21
N ARG A 38 -9.04 -19.73 4.03
CA ARG A 38 -7.70 -19.50 4.59
C ARG A 38 -7.73 -19.46 6.12
N ARG A 39 -8.74 -18.79 6.72
CA ARG A 39 -8.94 -18.79 8.17
C ARG A 39 -9.09 -20.21 8.71
N TYR A 40 -9.89 -21.04 8.05
CA TYR A 40 -10.04 -22.44 8.44
C TYR A 40 -8.69 -23.19 8.40
N GLN A 41 -7.93 -23.07 7.31
CA GLN A 41 -6.62 -23.73 7.22
C GLN A 41 -5.63 -23.24 8.27
N VAL A 42 -5.54 -21.93 8.49
CA VAL A 42 -4.56 -21.33 9.40
C VAL A 42 -4.96 -21.53 10.85
N MET A 43 -6.21 -21.26 11.20
CA MET A 43 -6.67 -21.23 12.58
C MET A 43 -7.06 -22.61 13.12
N GLU A 44 -7.65 -23.48 12.28
CA GLU A 44 -8.13 -24.81 12.71
C GLU A 44 -7.14 -25.92 12.37
N GLU A 45 -6.52 -25.88 11.17
CA GLU A 45 -5.63 -26.93 10.73
C GLU A 45 -4.13 -26.61 10.92
N SER A 46 -3.79 -25.38 11.37
CA SER A 46 -2.42 -24.90 11.52
C SER A 46 -1.60 -25.04 10.22
N LYS A 47 -2.26 -24.88 9.09
CA LYS A 47 -1.66 -24.98 7.76
C LYS A 47 -1.58 -23.61 7.13
N ALA A 48 -0.40 -23.02 7.12
CA ALA A 48 -0.07 -21.85 6.32
C ALA A 48 1.19 -22.13 5.47
N PRO A 49 1.34 -21.50 4.30
CA PRO A 49 2.61 -21.51 3.59
C PRO A 49 3.77 -21.09 4.52
N THR A 50 4.93 -21.77 4.39
CA THR A 50 6.05 -21.57 5.31
C THR A 50 6.47 -20.10 5.43
N GLY A 51 6.53 -19.37 4.31
CA GLY A 51 6.87 -17.94 4.33
C GLY A 51 5.91 -17.10 5.17
N LEU A 52 4.60 -17.41 5.12
CA LEU A 52 3.59 -16.71 5.92
C LEU A 52 3.69 -17.00 7.41
N ASN A 53 4.09 -18.22 7.82
CA ASN A 53 4.35 -18.49 9.23
C ASN A 53 5.46 -17.60 9.79
N THR A 54 6.52 -17.36 9.01
CA THR A 54 7.59 -16.43 9.40
C THR A 54 7.07 -14.98 9.50
N VAL A 55 6.23 -14.55 8.57
CA VAL A 55 5.58 -13.24 8.61
C VAL A 55 4.72 -13.08 9.87
N PHE A 56 3.91 -14.08 10.22
CA PHE A 56 3.08 -14.04 11.43
C PHE A 56 3.93 -13.88 12.69
N GLN A 57 5.03 -14.66 12.80
CA GLN A 57 5.96 -14.53 13.92
C GLN A 57 6.63 -13.16 13.98
N ASN A 58 7.00 -12.60 12.83
CA ASN A 58 7.60 -11.28 12.76
C ASN A 58 6.61 -10.18 13.18
N ILE A 59 5.36 -10.22 12.70
CA ILE A 59 4.32 -9.26 13.09
C ILE A 59 4.08 -9.35 14.60
N GLU A 60 3.96 -10.56 15.15
CA GLU A 60 3.71 -10.78 16.58
C GLU A 60 4.86 -10.26 17.46
N ASN A 61 6.11 -10.50 17.07
CA ASN A 61 7.27 -10.21 17.90
C ASN A 61 7.93 -8.85 17.63
N ASN A 62 7.83 -8.35 16.38
CA ASN A 62 8.56 -7.16 15.93
C ASN A 62 7.62 -6.05 15.39
N GLY A 63 6.31 -6.28 15.34
CA GLY A 63 5.35 -5.30 14.82
C GLY A 63 5.50 -5.00 13.32
N ALA A 64 6.14 -5.90 12.54
CA ALA A 64 6.34 -5.76 11.11
C ALA A 64 6.44 -7.12 10.42
N PRO A 65 6.15 -7.26 9.10
CA PRO A 65 6.29 -8.52 8.38
C PRO A 65 7.74 -9.04 8.26
N TRP A 66 8.71 -8.16 8.50
CA TRP A 66 10.15 -8.46 8.42
C TRP A 66 10.79 -8.53 9.80
N GLN A 67 11.94 -9.20 9.85
CA GLN A 67 12.71 -9.39 11.08
C GLN A 67 13.59 -8.16 11.39
N PHE A 68 12.94 -7.01 11.61
CA PHE A 68 13.60 -5.78 12.09
C PHE A 68 13.21 -5.51 13.53
N SER A 69 14.07 -4.82 14.28
CA SER A 69 13.72 -4.35 15.63
C SER A 69 12.67 -3.23 15.53
N GLN A 70 11.75 -3.21 16.47
CA GLN A 70 10.81 -2.10 16.62
C GLN A 70 11.54 -0.77 16.86
N ASP A 71 12.68 -0.80 17.55
CA ASP A 71 13.52 0.38 17.79
C ASP A 71 14.10 0.99 16.49
N ASP A 72 14.27 0.16 15.45
CA ASP A 72 14.79 0.58 14.14
C ASP A 72 13.73 1.28 13.26
N ARG A 73 12.46 1.34 13.72
CA ARG A 73 11.33 1.86 12.95
C ARG A 73 11.49 3.32 12.54
N MET A 74 12.34 4.08 13.23
CA MET A 74 12.62 5.49 12.95
C MET A 74 13.97 5.76 12.24
N LEU A 75 14.75 4.73 11.89
CA LEU A 75 16.05 4.91 11.23
C LEU A 75 15.96 5.65 9.88
N TRP A 76 14.83 5.53 9.17
CA TRP A 76 14.59 6.26 7.93
C TRP A 76 14.57 7.80 8.14
N ALA A 77 14.37 8.27 9.36
CA ALA A 77 14.18 9.68 9.71
C ALA A 77 15.35 10.27 10.54
N GLU A 78 16.47 9.55 10.73
CA GLU A 78 17.57 9.99 11.60
C GLU A 78 18.10 11.40 11.32
N ASP A 79 18.10 11.81 10.05
CA ASP A 79 18.54 13.14 9.59
C ASP A 79 17.40 14.15 9.39
N LEU A 80 16.17 13.77 9.77
CA LEU A 80 14.97 14.57 9.62
C LEU A 80 14.39 14.95 10.98
N ASN A 81 13.92 16.17 11.11
CA ASN A 81 13.19 16.59 12.31
C ASN A 81 11.70 16.22 12.16
N VAL A 82 11.36 14.96 12.44
CA VAL A 82 10.00 14.42 12.34
C VAL A 82 9.36 14.50 13.73
N PRO A 83 8.22 15.19 13.89
CA PRO A 83 7.54 15.31 15.17
C PRO A 83 6.89 13.97 15.58
N LEU A 84 6.99 13.61 16.86
CA LEU A 84 6.40 12.42 17.44
C LEU A 84 5.11 12.75 18.22
N MET A 85 4.15 11.84 18.21
CA MET A 85 2.96 11.94 19.08
C MET A 85 3.35 11.92 20.55
N SER A 86 4.37 11.14 20.92
CA SER A 86 4.92 11.05 22.28
C SER A 86 5.52 12.36 22.82
N ASP A 87 5.82 13.34 21.96
CA ASP A 87 6.26 14.69 22.37
C ASP A 87 5.15 15.55 22.99
N GLY A 88 3.95 14.99 23.15
CA GLY A 88 2.78 15.66 23.71
C GLY A 88 2.11 16.67 22.77
N LYS A 89 2.34 16.53 21.47
CA LYS A 89 1.67 17.31 20.42
C LYS A 89 0.27 16.77 20.16
N ASN A 90 -0.61 17.67 19.74
CA ASN A 90 -1.94 17.32 19.23
C ASN A 90 -2.06 17.86 17.79
N PRO A 91 -1.41 17.20 16.81
CA PRO A 91 -1.39 17.66 15.43
C PRO A 91 -2.74 17.49 14.75
N ASP A 92 -2.95 18.23 13.65
CA ASP A 92 -4.12 18.09 12.81
C ASP A 92 -4.19 16.70 12.16
N TYR A 93 -3.02 16.10 11.85
CA TYR A 93 -2.92 14.81 11.18
C TYR A 93 -1.88 13.90 11.84
N LEU A 94 -2.23 12.64 11.99
CA LEU A 94 -1.24 11.57 12.17
C LEU A 94 -0.79 11.08 10.78
N PHE A 95 0.51 11.04 10.53
CA PHE A 95 1.05 10.33 9.38
C PHE A 95 1.40 8.90 9.79
N TRP A 96 0.60 7.96 9.36
CA TRP A 96 0.82 6.52 9.51
C TRP A 96 1.82 6.07 8.46
N ILE A 97 3.01 5.68 8.89
CA ILE A 97 4.15 5.33 8.03
C ILE A 97 3.94 3.96 7.38
N GLY A 98 3.41 3.01 8.13
CA GLY A 98 3.31 1.63 7.72
C GLY A 98 4.64 0.87 7.75
N SER A 99 4.56 -0.45 7.77
CA SER A 99 5.76 -1.30 7.88
C SER A 99 6.70 -1.13 6.67
N ALA A 100 6.16 -1.01 5.46
CA ALA A 100 6.98 -0.81 4.26
C ALA A 100 7.65 0.58 4.24
N GLY A 101 6.93 1.63 4.66
CA GLY A 101 7.45 2.99 4.77
C GLY A 101 8.61 3.10 5.75
N ALA A 102 8.60 2.28 6.80
CA ALA A 102 9.62 2.27 7.83
C ALA A 102 10.84 1.39 7.50
N PHE A 103 10.65 0.26 6.80
CA PHE A 103 11.68 -0.77 6.68
C PHE A 103 12.14 -1.11 5.26
N ASP A 104 11.29 -0.90 4.23
CA ASP A 104 11.69 -1.16 2.85
C ASP A 104 12.57 -0.04 2.30
N ASP A 105 13.80 -0.35 1.87
CA ASP A 105 14.80 0.64 1.44
C ASP A 105 14.36 1.46 0.23
N ARG A 106 13.50 0.91 -0.62
CA ARG A 106 12.94 1.66 -1.74
C ARG A 106 11.81 2.57 -1.27
N TYR A 107 10.94 2.08 -0.38
CA TYR A 107 9.76 2.83 0.03
C TYR A 107 10.04 3.87 1.12
N LYS A 108 11.11 3.69 1.91
CA LYS A 108 11.65 4.76 2.80
C LYS A 108 11.87 6.07 2.05
N LYS A 109 12.30 6.02 0.77
CA LYS A 109 12.45 7.21 -0.06
C LYS A 109 11.12 7.91 -0.28
N VAL A 110 10.05 7.15 -0.56
CA VAL A 110 8.70 7.69 -0.72
C VAL A 110 8.23 8.37 0.56
N THR A 111 8.42 7.71 1.72
CA THR A 111 8.12 8.28 3.04
C THR A 111 8.80 9.62 3.25
N ARG A 112 10.10 9.70 2.94
CA ARG A 112 10.90 10.93 3.07
C ARG A 112 10.42 12.03 2.12
N GLU A 113 10.14 11.70 0.86
CA GLU A 113 9.62 12.66 -0.11
C GLU A 113 8.25 13.19 0.30
N PHE A 114 7.37 12.34 0.81
CA PHE A 114 6.06 12.80 1.30
C PHE A 114 6.19 13.72 2.51
N ILE A 115 7.10 13.43 3.44
CA ILE A 115 7.40 14.33 4.58
C ILE A 115 7.95 15.69 4.11
N LYS A 116 8.81 15.73 3.09
CA LYS A 116 9.25 16.99 2.51
C LYS A 116 8.08 17.83 1.99
N ILE A 117 7.10 17.18 1.33
CA ILE A 117 5.88 17.85 0.87
C ILE A 117 5.09 18.40 2.06
N LEU A 118 4.84 17.60 3.11
CA LEU A 118 4.12 18.05 4.30
C LEU A 118 4.79 19.26 4.95
N ASN A 119 6.12 19.22 5.11
CA ASN A 119 6.91 20.30 5.65
C ASN A 119 6.90 21.56 4.75
N HIS A 120 7.01 21.39 3.44
CA HIS A 120 6.98 22.49 2.46
C HIS A 120 5.68 23.26 2.52
N VAL A 121 4.56 22.57 2.69
CA VAL A 121 3.22 23.16 2.76
C VAL A 121 2.88 23.66 4.17
N GLY A 122 3.66 23.27 5.17
CA GLY A 122 3.43 23.64 6.58
C GLY A 122 2.24 22.91 7.20
N ILE A 123 2.06 21.62 6.86
CA ILE A 123 1.04 20.77 7.50
C ILE A 123 1.47 20.45 8.93
N ASP A 124 0.53 20.59 9.86
CA ASP A 124 0.72 20.15 11.24
C ASP A 124 0.46 18.65 11.35
N TYR A 125 1.54 17.87 11.47
CA TYR A 125 1.49 16.42 11.54
C TYR A 125 2.44 15.87 12.61
N ALA A 126 2.22 14.63 13.02
CA ALA A 126 3.19 13.84 13.78
C ALA A 126 3.09 12.37 13.36
N VAL A 127 4.09 11.58 13.80
CA VAL A 127 4.12 10.12 13.61
C VAL A 127 4.13 9.41 14.96
N LEU A 128 3.71 8.14 15.00
CA LEU A 128 3.78 7.33 16.22
C LEU A 128 5.22 6.91 16.57
N GLY A 129 6.10 6.86 15.56
CA GLY A 129 7.46 6.41 15.77
C GLY A 129 7.52 4.93 16.13
N THR A 130 8.22 4.59 17.21
CA THR A 130 8.35 3.21 17.70
C THR A 130 7.07 2.65 18.35
N GLU A 131 6.04 3.46 18.56
CA GLU A 131 4.73 3.00 19.03
C GLU A 131 3.85 2.48 17.89
N GLU A 132 4.19 2.76 16.62
CA GLU A 132 3.48 2.24 15.46
C GLU A 132 3.80 0.77 15.25
N SER A 133 2.79 -0.07 15.07
CA SER A 133 2.93 -1.48 14.70
C SER A 133 2.27 -1.75 13.34
N ASP A 134 2.46 -2.96 12.79
CA ASP A 134 1.78 -3.39 11.56
C ASP A 134 0.27 -3.24 11.68
N SER A 135 -0.40 -2.83 10.61
CA SER A 135 -1.87 -2.69 10.61
C SER A 135 -2.61 -4.02 10.75
N GLY A 136 -1.93 -5.13 10.53
CA GLY A 136 -2.50 -6.47 10.52
C GLY A 136 -3.08 -6.90 9.18
N ASP A 137 -3.00 -6.09 8.10
CA ASP A 137 -3.56 -6.43 6.79
C ASP A 137 -3.04 -7.78 6.29
N VAL A 138 -1.74 -8.00 6.30
CA VAL A 138 -1.12 -9.24 5.81
C VAL A 138 -1.60 -10.44 6.62
N ALA A 139 -1.69 -10.33 7.95
CA ALA A 139 -2.20 -11.38 8.81
C ALA A 139 -3.65 -11.72 8.45
N ARG A 140 -4.51 -10.73 8.30
CA ARG A 140 -5.92 -10.91 7.94
C ARG A 140 -6.08 -11.54 6.56
N ARG A 141 -5.41 -11.00 5.53
CA ARG A 141 -5.50 -11.53 4.14
C ARG A 141 -4.94 -12.94 4.01
N SER A 142 -4.05 -13.32 4.91
CA SER A 142 -3.48 -14.66 4.97
C SER A 142 -4.22 -15.60 5.94
N GLY A 143 -5.37 -15.19 6.50
CA GLY A 143 -6.23 -16.03 7.31
C GLY A 143 -5.85 -16.13 8.79
N ASN A 144 -4.84 -15.42 9.28
CA ASN A 144 -4.54 -15.35 10.72
C ASN A 144 -5.36 -14.24 11.39
N GLU A 145 -6.65 -14.50 11.54
CA GLU A 145 -7.61 -13.55 12.09
C GLU A 145 -7.29 -13.15 13.53
N MET A 146 -6.78 -14.08 14.35
CA MET A 146 -6.44 -13.78 15.74
C MET A 146 -5.31 -12.76 15.83
N LEU A 147 -4.25 -12.94 15.05
CA LEU A 147 -3.13 -12.00 15.01
C LEU A 147 -3.59 -10.63 14.50
N PHE A 148 -4.43 -10.60 13.44
CA PHE A 148 -5.02 -9.35 12.96
C PHE A 148 -5.78 -8.62 14.06
N GLN A 149 -6.67 -9.31 14.79
CA GLN A 149 -7.47 -8.69 15.85
C GLN A 149 -6.59 -8.15 16.98
N MET A 150 -5.54 -8.87 17.35
CA MET A 150 -4.57 -8.39 18.35
C MET A 150 -3.89 -7.11 17.89
N GLN A 151 -3.38 -7.05 16.64
CA GLN A 151 -2.76 -5.87 16.08
C GLN A 151 -3.74 -4.69 16.00
N ALA A 152 -4.95 -4.94 15.51
CA ALA A 152 -5.99 -3.91 15.39
C ALA A 152 -6.35 -3.30 16.75
N MET A 153 -6.58 -4.15 17.77
CA MET A 153 -6.90 -3.68 19.12
C MET A 153 -5.76 -2.85 19.74
N MET A 154 -4.50 -3.29 19.61
CA MET A 154 -3.34 -2.54 20.10
C MET A 154 -3.22 -1.18 19.42
N ASN A 155 -3.30 -1.16 18.10
CA ASN A 155 -3.20 0.08 17.34
C ASN A 155 -4.37 1.04 17.66
N VAL A 156 -5.58 0.54 17.77
CA VAL A 156 -6.77 1.34 18.13
C VAL A 156 -6.63 1.91 19.53
N GLU A 157 -6.10 1.16 20.49
CA GLU A 157 -5.84 1.66 21.86
C GLU A 157 -4.85 2.82 21.85
N ILE A 158 -3.74 2.70 21.11
CA ILE A 158 -2.74 3.77 20.97
C ILE A 158 -3.35 5.00 20.29
N LEU A 159 -4.00 4.82 19.14
CA LEU A 159 -4.60 5.92 18.37
C LEU A 159 -5.67 6.67 19.19
N ASN A 160 -6.51 5.94 19.93
CA ASN A 160 -7.52 6.54 20.79
C ASN A 160 -6.89 7.21 22.02
N GLY A 161 -5.78 6.66 22.53
CA GLY A 161 -5.02 7.25 23.65
C GLY A 161 -4.47 8.64 23.29
N TYR A 162 -4.11 8.87 22.03
CA TYR A 162 -3.69 10.17 21.48
C TYR A 162 -4.83 11.03 20.94
N ASP A 163 -6.08 10.59 21.05
CA ASP A 163 -7.26 11.28 20.49
C ASP A 163 -7.13 11.59 18.98
N VAL A 164 -6.49 10.71 18.22
CA VAL A 164 -6.29 10.86 16.76
C VAL A 164 -7.63 10.97 16.05
N LYS A 165 -7.74 11.95 15.14
CA LYS A 165 -8.95 12.17 14.32
C LYS A 165 -8.70 11.92 12.84
N ASN A 166 -7.57 12.40 12.32
CA ASN A 166 -7.26 12.34 10.91
C ASN A 166 -5.94 11.58 10.71
N ILE A 167 -5.92 10.64 9.79
CA ILE A 167 -4.77 9.79 9.47
C ILE A 167 -4.47 9.93 7.98
N ILE A 168 -3.20 10.13 7.63
CA ILE A 168 -2.71 10.06 6.25
C ILE A 168 -1.80 8.85 6.16
N THR A 169 -1.87 8.09 5.08
CA THR A 169 -0.93 6.99 4.80
C THR A 169 -0.60 6.90 3.32
N CYS A 170 0.59 6.42 2.99
CA CYS A 170 1.00 6.13 1.62
C CYS A 170 0.70 4.69 1.19
N ASP A 171 0.23 3.84 2.11
CA ASP A 171 -0.09 2.45 1.82
C ASP A 171 -1.60 2.22 1.70
N PRO A 172 -2.12 1.80 0.51
CA PRO A 172 -3.53 1.49 0.33
C PRO A 172 -4.04 0.33 1.19
N HIS A 173 -3.16 -0.59 1.61
CA HIS A 173 -3.52 -1.69 2.50
C HIS A 173 -3.80 -1.17 3.90
N ASP A 174 -2.90 -0.33 4.45
CA ASP A 174 -3.10 0.35 5.73
C ASP A 174 -4.32 1.29 5.66
N PHE A 175 -4.44 2.06 4.57
CA PHE A 175 -5.61 2.90 4.31
C PHE A 175 -6.92 2.12 4.41
N ASN A 176 -6.99 0.96 3.72
CA ASN A 176 -8.18 0.11 3.76
C ASN A 176 -8.45 -0.46 5.16
N THR A 177 -7.42 -0.98 5.81
CA THR A 177 -7.54 -1.64 7.11
C THR A 177 -7.95 -0.66 8.20
N ILE A 178 -7.28 0.49 8.28
CA ILE A 178 -7.59 1.51 9.28
C ILE A 178 -8.98 2.11 9.06
N LYS A 179 -9.33 2.40 7.78
CA LYS A 179 -10.61 3.02 7.44
C LYS A 179 -11.82 2.11 7.59
N ASN A 180 -11.68 0.85 7.11
CA ASN A 180 -12.85 -0.02 6.93
C ASN A 180 -12.93 -1.15 7.96
N GLU A 181 -11.83 -1.49 8.65
CA GLU A 181 -11.77 -2.66 9.50
C GLU A 181 -11.52 -2.31 10.98
N TYR A 182 -10.79 -1.23 11.29
CA TYR A 182 -10.61 -0.75 12.66
C TYR A 182 -11.89 -0.25 13.33
N PRO A 183 -12.94 0.23 12.62
CA PRO A 183 -14.21 0.56 13.26
C PRO A 183 -14.84 -0.58 14.04
N ASP A 184 -14.62 -1.84 13.65
CA ASP A 184 -15.09 -3.02 14.38
C ASP A 184 -14.44 -3.15 15.78
N PHE A 185 -13.31 -2.45 16.00
CA PHE A 185 -12.55 -2.42 17.27
C PHE A 185 -12.65 -1.06 17.98
N GLY A 186 -13.55 -0.17 17.52
CA GLY A 186 -13.74 1.15 18.11
C GLY A 186 -12.81 2.24 17.58
N GLY A 187 -12.04 1.96 16.48
CA GLY A 187 -11.17 2.91 15.81
C GLY A 187 -11.90 3.64 14.67
N ASN A 188 -12.41 4.84 14.94
CA ASN A 188 -13.17 5.62 13.97
C ASN A 188 -12.39 6.90 13.61
N TYR A 189 -11.71 6.89 12.47
CA TYR A 189 -10.84 7.96 12.01
C TYR A 189 -11.21 8.42 10.61
N ASN A 190 -10.94 9.68 10.29
CA ASN A 190 -10.91 10.15 8.90
C ASN A 190 -9.56 9.71 8.30
N VAL A 191 -9.58 8.74 7.41
CA VAL A 191 -8.35 8.20 6.81
C VAL A 191 -8.23 8.69 5.38
N TYR A 192 -7.06 9.22 5.03
CA TYR A 192 -6.72 9.73 3.72
C TYR A 192 -5.56 8.93 3.14
N HIS A 193 -5.72 8.45 1.93
CA HIS A 193 -4.58 8.01 1.15
C HIS A 193 -3.80 9.23 0.65
N HIS A 194 -2.47 9.15 0.61
CA HIS A 194 -1.64 10.31 0.24
C HIS A 194 -2.03 10.94 -1.11
N SER A 195 -2.53 10.15 -2.09
CA SER A 195 -3.01 10.69 -3.36
C SER A 195 -4.20 11.61 -3.20
N GLN A 196 -5.15 11.29 -2.31
CA GLN A 196 -6.30 12.12 -2.00
C GLN A 196 -5.86 13.42 -1.31
N PHE A 197 -4.91 13.28 -0.39
CA PHE A 197 -4.36 14.43 0.33
C PHE A 197 -3.59 15.38 -0.61
N LEU A 198 -2.79 14.83 -1.52
CA LEU A 198 -2.08 15.61 -2.55
C LEU A 198 -3.05 16.33 -3.49
N GLN A 199 -4.13 15.65 -3.92
CA GLN A 199 -5.18 16.29 -4.72
C GLN A 199 -5.80 17.46 -3.97
N GLU A 200 -6.13 17.29 -2.69
CA GLU A 200 -6.69 18.36 -1.87
C GLU A 200 -5.74 19.57 -1.78
N LEU A 201 -4.44 19.32 -1.63
CA LEU A 201 -3.43 20.39 -1.60
C LEU A 201 -3.33 21.15 -2.94
N ILE A 202 -3.49 20.45 -4.06
CA ILE A 202 -3.51 21.05 -5.41
C ILE A 202 -4.79 21.88 -5.58
N ASP A 203 -5.95 21.32 -5.27
CA ASP A 203 -7.26 21.96 -5.45
C ASP A 203 -7.38 23.23 -4.60
N ASN A 204 -6.78 23.23 -3.41
CA ASN A 204 -6.71 24.39 -2.51
C ASN A 204 -5.58 25.38 -2.88
N GLY A 205 -4.84 25.14 -3.96
CA GLY A 205 -3.74 26.01 -4.40
C GLY A 205 -2.55 26.08 -3.45
N LYS A 206 -2.39 25.10 -2.55
CA LYS A 206 -1.27 25.00 -1.62
C LYS A 206 0.00 24.51 -2.29
N ILE A 207 -0.13 23.70 -3.34
CA ILE A 207 0.97 23.26 -4.20
C ILE A 207 0.64 23.52 -5.67
N ASN A 208 1.67 23.86 -6.46
CA ASN A 208 1.58 24.03 -7.89
C ASN A 208 2.65 23.17 -8.56
N LEU A 209 2.24 22.29 -9.47
CA LEU A 209 3.07 21.28 -10.10
C LEU A 209 3.46 21.68 -11.54
N ASP A 210 3.87 22.94 -11.75
CA ASP A 210 4.33 23.45 -13.05
C ASP A 210 5.84 23.22 -13.31
N GLY A 211 6.50 22.49 -12.43
CA GLY A 211 7.91 22.10 -12.56
C GLY A 211 8.18 21.31 -13.84
N LYS A 212 9.37 21.52 -14.45
CA LYS A 212 9.71 20.96 -15.77
C LYS A 212 10.43 19.60 -15.68
N GLU A 213 10.64 19.06 -14.50
CA GLU A 213 11.42 17.82 -14.29
C GLU A 213 10.91 16.66 -15.17
N PHE A 214 9.59 16.52 -15.25
CA PHE A 214 8.96 15.45 -16.05
C PHE A 214 8.28 15.98 -17.31
N ALA A 215 8.60 17.20 -17.75
CA ALA A 215 7.97 17.79 -18.94
C ALA A 215 8.08 16.85 -20.15
N ASP A 216 6.93 16.62 -20.82
CA ASP A 216 6.79 15.74 -21.97
C ASP A 216 7.02 14.24 -21.72
N LYS A 217 7.35 13.80 -20.50
CA LYS A 217 7.45 12.38 -20.17
C LYS A 217 6.09 11.71 -20.29
N LYS A 218 6.09 10.49 -20.82
CA LYS A 218 4.93 9.62 -20.83
C LYS A 218 4.87 8.85 -19.54
N ILE A 219 3.80 9.04 -18.78
CA ILE A 219 3.58 8.35 -17.51
C ILE A 219 2.36 7.44 -17.64
N THR A 220 2.49 6.19 -17.20
CA THR A 220 1.36 5.29 -17.01
C THR A 220 1.16 5.00 -15.55
N PHE A 221 -0.09 4.97 -15.09
CA PHE A 221 -0.41 4.72 -13.68
C PHE A 221 -0.85 3.28 -13.45
N HIS A 222 -0.27 2.64 -12.44
CA HIS A 222 -0.75 1.36 -11.96
C HIS A 222 -1.76 1.57 -10.84
N ASP A 223 -3.02 1.19 -11.07
CA ASP A 223 -4.10 1.28 -10.06
C ASP A 223 -3.91 0.24 -8.94
N PRO A 224 -3.63 0.65 -7.69
CA PRO A 224 -3.57 -0.28 -6.56
C PRO A 224 -4.97 -0.83 -6.25
N CYS A 225 -5.06 -2.14 -6.08
CA CYS A 225 -6.37 -2.79 -5.92
C CYS A 225 -7.13 -2.37 -4.65
N TYR A 226 -6.41 -2.12 -3.55
CA TYR A 226 -7.04 -1.68 -2.29
C TYR A 226 -7.43 -0.21 -2.30
N LEU A 227 -6.75 0.63 -3.08
CA LEU A 227 -7.18 2.01 -3.31
C LEU A 227 -8.41 2.04 -4.22
N GLY A 228 -8.32 1.40 -5.39
CA GLY A 228 -9.39 1.39 -6.39
C GLY A 228 -10.55 0.47 -6.00
N ARG A 229 -10.45 -0.83 -6.22
CA ARG A 229 -11.55 -1.78 -5.98
C ARG A 229 -11.98 -1.88 -4.52
N GLY A 230 -11.04 -1.72 -3.59
CA GLY A 230 -11.34 -1.74 -2.16
C GLY A 230 -12.06 -0.48 -1.66
N ASN A 231 -11.74 0.70 -2.21
CA ASN A 231 -12.18 1.98 -1.69
C ASN A 231 -12.80 2.93 -2.72
N GLY A 232 -12.92 2.53 -3.99
CA GLY A 232 -13.53 3.34 -5.04
C GLY A 232 -12.69 4.52 -5.53
N GLU A 233 -11.43 4.62 -5.09
CA GLU A 233 -10.58 5.76 -5.41
C GLU A 233 -9.74 5.51 -6.67
N TYR A 234 -10.09 6.17 -7.75
CA TYR A 234 -9.42 6.10 -9.04
C TYR A 234 -8.99 7.47 -9.58
N ASP A 235 -9.64 8.51 -9.10
CA ASP A 235 -9.54 9.85 -9.69
C ASP A 235 -8.44 10.68 -9.03
N ALA A 236 -8.25 10.59 -7.72
CA ALA A 236 -7.23 11.37 -7.02
C ALA A 236 -5.81 11.15 -7.58
N PRO A 237 -5.31 9.92 -7.80
CA PRO A 237 -4.00 9.73 -8.40
C PRO A 237 -3.88 10.36 -9.79
N ARG A 238 -4.93 10.28 -10.59
CA ARG A 238 -4.95 10.85 -11.95
C ARG A 238 -4.97 12.37 -11.90
N SER A 239 -5.76 12.97 -11.02
CA SER A 239 -5.81 14.43 -10.82
C SER A 239 -4.43 14.98 -10.44
N VAL A 240 -3.69 14.26 -9.58
CA VAL A 240 -2.31 14.63 -9.24
C VAL A 240 -1.39 14.59 -10.47
N LEU A 241 -1.47 13.54 -11.27
CA LEU A 241 -0.66 13.42 -12.49
C LEU A 241 -1.07 14.44 -13.55
N ASP A 242 -2.35 14.73 -13.71
CA ASP A 242 -2.89 15.71 -14.67
C ASP A 242 -2.51 17.16 -14.31
N ALA A 243 -2.18 17.43 -13.03
CA ALA A 243 -1.67 18.71 -12.58
C ALA A 243 -0.21 18.97 -12.99
N MET A 244 0.51 17.96 -13.47
CA MET A 244 1.90 18.06 -13.95
C MET A 244 1.95 18.21 -15.47
N PRO A 245 3.01 18.81 -16.05
CA PRO A 245 3.18 18.93 -17.50
C PRO A 245 3.67 17.62 -18.15
N VAL A 246 2.98 16.52 -17.89
CA VAL A 246 3.30 15.16 -18.35
C VAL A 246 2.27 14.66 -19.37
N LYS A 247 2.58 13.56 -20.04
CA LYS A 247 1.65 12.87 -20.94
C LYS A 247 1.15 11.61 -20.27
N ASN A 248 -0.07 11.65 -19.71
CA ASN A 248 -0.69 10.47 -19.12
C ASN A 248 -1.12 9.49 -20.21
N VAL A 249 -0.73 8.23 -20.10
CA VAL A 249 -1.06 7.11 -20.99
C VAL A 249 -1.65 5.99 -20.17
N GLU A 250 -2.90 5.66 -20.41
CA GLU A 250 -3.55 4.57 -19.68
C GLU A 250 -3.11 3.20 -20.21
N MET A 251 -2.92 2.25 -19.28
CA MET A 251 -2.85 0.84 -19.64
C MET A 251 -4.21 0.36 -20.14
N LYS A 252 -4.24 -0.69 -20.96
CA LYS A 252 -5.49 -1.25 -21.48
C LYS A 252 -6.44 -1.66 -20.36
N ARG A 253 -5.90 -2.31 -19.32
CA ARG A 253 -6.62 -2.69 -18.09
C ARG A 253 -6.31 -1.65 -17.02
N ASN A 254 -7.23 -0.72 -16.78
CA ASN A 254 -7.09 0.36 -15.82
C ASN A 254 -8.32 0.52 -14.94
N LYS A 255 -8.23 1.34 -13.90
CA LYS A 255 -9.30 1.61 -12.93
C LYS A 255 -9.85 0.29 -12.34
N SER A 256 -11.19 0.13 -12.31
CA SER A 256 -11.84 -1.08 -11.77
C SER A 256 -11.42 -2.37 -12.48
N PHE A 257 -11.10 -2.27 -13.77
CA PHE A 257 -10.66 -3.41 -14.61
C PHE A 257 -9.13 -3.65 -14.55
N SER A 258 -8.39 -2.92 -13.73
CA SER A 258 -6.94 -3.05 -13.62
C SER A 258 -6.49 -4.47 -13.29
N LEU A 259 -5.41 -4.95 -13.93
CA LEU A 259 -4.74 -6.17 -13.50
C LEU A 259 -3.98 -5.92 -12.19
N CYS A 260 -4.03 -6.87 -11.28
CA CYS A 260 -3.29 -6.83 -10.02
C CYS A 260 -1.77 -6.77 -10.25
N CYS A 261 -1.03 -6.19 -9.29
CA CYS A 261 0.44 -6.27 -9.28
C CYS A 261 0.96 -7.65 -8.88
N GLY A 262 0.16 -8.46 -8.20
CA GLY A 262 0.53 -9.80 -7.76
C GLY A 262 0.96 -9.93 -6.29
N ALA A 263 1.16 -8.85 -5.56
CA ALA A 263 1.71 -8.88 -4.19
C ALA A 263 0.70 -9.23 -3.09
N GLY A 264 -0.59 -8.86 -3.29
CA GLY A 264 -1.61 -8.95 -2.25
C GLY A 264 -1.91 -10.37 -1.78
N GLY A 265 -2.67 -10.49 -0.68
CA GLY A 265 -3.03 -11.79 -0.12
C GLY A 265 -1.84 -12.60 0.42
N GLY A 266 -0.75 -11.92 0.78
CA GLY A 266 0.48 -12.54 1.27
C GLY A 266 1.41 -13.10 0.20
N GLN A 267 1.12 -12.87 -1.10
CA GLN A 267 1.89 -13.46 -2.20
C GLN A 267 3.37 -13.06 -2.17
N MET A 268 3.68 -11.80 -1.86
CA MET A 268 5.08 -11.35 -1.86
C MET A 268 5.95 -11.99 -0.76
N PHE A 269 5.33 -12.67 0.22
CA PHE A 269 6.01 -13.29 1.35
C PHE A 269 6.12 -14.81 1.24
N LYS A 270 5.68 -15.41 0.16
CA LYS A 270 5.75 -16.85 -0.09
C LYS A 270 6.26 -17.14 -1.49
N GLU A 271 6.67 -18.38 -1.72
CA GLU A 271 6.99 -18.84 -3.07
C GLU A 271 5.74 -18.78 -3.96
N ALA A 272 5.95 -18.40 -5.23
CA ALA A 272 4.89 -18.36 -6.21
C ALA A 272 4.33 -19.78 -6.47
N GLU A 273 3.03 -19.86 -6.72
CA GLU A 273 2.41 -21.10 -7.17
C GLU A 273 2.90 -21.46 -8.59
N LYS A 274 2.85 -22.73 -8.91
CA LYS A 274 3.24 -23.22 -10.24
C LYS A 274 2.39 -22.59 -11.32
N GLY A 275 3.01 -22.12 -12.38
CA GLY A 275 2.34 -21.48 -13.50
C GLY A 275 3.32 -21.12 -14.61
N ASP A 276 2.80 -20.70 -15.75
CA ASP A 276 3.63 -20.31 -16.89
C ASP A 276 4.21 -18.90 -16.73
N LYS A 277 3.54 -18.05 -15.93
CA LYS A 277 3.89 -16.64 -15.78
C LYS A 277 3.30 -16.04 -14.50
N GLU A 278 4.10 -15.29 -13.78
CA GLU A 278 3.62 -14.56 -12.60
C GLU A 278 2.82 -13.31 -12.99
N VAL A 279 1.90 -12.91 -12.12
CA VAL A 279 0.96 -11.79 -12.37
C VAL A 279 1.71 -10.48 -12.61
N PHE A 280 2.76 -10.20 -11.85
CA PHE A 280 3.54 -8.97 -11.99
C PHE A 280 4.24 -8.85 -13.34
N MET A 281 4.68 -9.97 -13.91
CA MET A 281 5.31 -10.01 -15.24
C MET A 281 4.30 -9.57 -16.30
N GLU A 282 3.08 -10.12 -16.26
CA GLU A 282 2.00 -9.75 -17.18
C GLU A 282 1.62 -8.26 -17.03
N ARG A 283 1.53 -7.77 -15.79
CA ARG A 283 1.19 -6.38 -15.53
C ARG A 283 2.28 -5.42 -16.02
N THR A 284 3.55 -5.78 -15.81
CA THR A 284 4.67 -4.96 -16.28
C THR A 284 4.78 -4.93 -17.80
N GLU A 285 4.53 -6.05 -18.48
CA GLU A 285 4.46 -6.07 -19.95
C GLU A 285 3.38 -5.14 -20.49
N GLU A 286 2.22 -5.11 -19.84
CA GLU A 286 1.15 -4.18 -20.21
C GLU A 286 1.59 -2.73 -20.03
N ALA A 287 2.25 -2.39 -18.93
CA ALA A 287 2.81 -1.06 -18.70
C ALA A 287 3.85 -0.68 -19.77
N ILE A 288 4.80 -1.57 -20.08
CA ILE A 288 5.80 -1.38 -21.13
C ILE A 288 5.13 -1.15 -22.49
N SER A 289 4.04 -1.87 -22.78
CA SER A 289 3.32 -1.76 -24.07
C SER A 289 2.70 -0.39 -24.32
N THR A 290 2.53 0.45 -23.30
CA THR A 290 2.07 1.84 -23.44
C THR A 290 3.13 2.77 -24.06
N GLY A 291 4.39 2.32 -24.08
CA GLY A 291 5.52 3.13 -24.47
C GLY A 291 5.82 4.25 -23.47
N CYS A 292 5.55 4.02 -22.18
CA CYS A 292 5.82 4.98 -21.11
C CYS A 292 7.31 5.13 -20.81
N ASP A 293 7.69 6.30 -20.32
CA ASP A 293 9.00 6.58 -19.73
C ASP A 293 9.01 6.26 -18.22
N ILE A 294 7.82 6.37 -17.60
CA ILE A 294 7.64 6.21 -16.16
C ILE A 294 6.39 5.39 -15.88
N ILE A 295 6.51 4.43 -14.96
CA ILE A 295 5.38 3.81 -14.27
C ILE A 295 5.17 4.57 -12.96
N ALA A 296 4.00 5.16 -12.77
CA ALA A 296 3.61 5.76 -11.51
C ALA A 296 2.83 4.74 -10.67
N THR A 297 3.16 4.67 -9.39
CA THR A 297 2.49 3.84 -8.39
C THR A 297 2.04 4.68 -7.21
N ALA A 298 1.22 4.11 -6.35
CA ALA A 298 0.76 4.71 -5.11
C ALA A 298 0.53 3.61 -4.04
N CYS A 299 1.49 2.69 -3.94
CA CYS A 299 1.44 1.53 -3.05
C CYS A 299 2.83 0.91 -2.94
N PRO A 300 3.34 0.62 -1.74
CA PRO A 300 4.67 0.04 -1.54
C PRO A 300 4.82 -1.31 -2.24
N PHE A 301 3.85 -2.17 -2.09
CA PHE A 301 3.89 -3.52 -2.67
C PHE A 301 3.80 -3.49 -4.20
N CYS A 302 2.94 -2.62 -4.76
CA CYS A 302 2.90 -2.42 -6.20
C CYS A 302 4.23 -1.90 -6.74
N MET A 303 4.90 -1.01 -5.99
CA MET A 303 6.22 -0.49 -6.35
C MET A 303 7.26 -1.59 -6.45
N VAL A 304 7.33 -2.49 -5.47
CA VAL A 304 8.23 -3.66 -5.50
C VAL A 304 7.96 -4.50 -6.73
N MET A 305 6.71 -4.92 -6.95
CA MET A 305 6.35 -5.81 -8.05
C MET A 305 6.60 -5.20 -9.43
N MET A 306 6.31 -3.90 -9.61
CA MET A 306 6.59 -3.22 -10.88
C MET A 306 8.10 -3.04 -11.11
N THR A 307 8.87 -2.76 -10.05
CA THR A 307 10.33 -2.67 -10.13
C THR A 307 10.96 -4.01 -10.52
N ASP A 308 10.53 -5.10 -9.89
CA ASP A 308 11.03 -6.43 -10.19
C ASP A 308 10.62 -6.90 -11.58
N GLY A 309 9.41 -6.53 -12.02
CA GLY A 309 8.96 -6.77 -13.38
C GLY A 309 9.82 -6.05 -14.43
N LEU A 310 10.19 -4.79 -14.18
CA LEU A 310 11.09 -4.03 -15.06
C LEU A 310 12.48 -4.68 -15.12
N LYS A 311 13.05 -5.07 -13.97
CA LYS A 311 14.33 -5.80 -13.91
C LYS A 311 14.27 -7.13 -14.67
N TYR A 312 13.20 -7.91 -14.46
CA TYR A 312 12.99 -9.17 -15.16
C TYR A 312 12.97 -8.99 -16.68
N LYS A 313 12.43 -7.85 -17.16
CA LYS A 313 12.39 -7.49 -18.60
C LYS A 313 13.63 -6.76 -19.07
N ASN A 314 14.63 -6.51 -18.22
CA ASN A 314 15.80 -5.68 -18.50
C ASN A 314 15.41 -4.28 -19.03
N LYS A 315 14.40 -3.66 -18.42
CA LYS A 315 13.86 -2.34 -18.78
C LYS A 315 14.00 -1.30 -17.67
N ASP A 316 14.58 -1.64 -16.52
CA ASP A 316 14.74 -0.76 -15.36
C ASP A 316 15.70 0.43 -15.60
N GLU A 317 16.59 0.34 -16.61
CA GLU A 317 17.39 1.47 -17.03
C GLU A 317 16.62 2.44 -17.95
N GLU A 318 15.68 1.93 -18.76
CA GLU A 318 14.92 2.70 -19.74
C GLU A 318 13.64 3.32 -19.15
N ILE A 319 12.93 2.55 -18.29
CA ILE A 319 11.66 2.95 -17.68
C ILE A 319 11.85 3.03 -16.16
N LYS A 320 11.46 4.17 -15.59
CA LYS A 320 11.57 4.37 -14.14
C LYS A 320 10.23 4.07 -13.45
N ASN A 321 10.31 3.59 -12.21
CA ASN A 321 9.15 3.36 -11.37
C ASN A 321 9.19 4.31 -10.17
N TYR A 322 8.21 5.23 -10.10
CA TYR A 322 8.09 6.23 -9.06
C TYR A 322 6.74 6.15 -8.37
N ASP A 323 6.75 6.46 -7.06
CA ASP A 323 5.51 6.80 -6.38
C ASP A 323 5.08 8.23 -6.74
N ILE A 324 3.76 8.48 -6.69
CA ILE A 324 3.23 9.83 -6.98
C ILE A 324 3.79 10.90 -6.03
N ALA A 325 4.13 10.55 -4.77
CA ALA A 325 4.78 11.48 -3.84
C ALA A 325 6.17 11.90 -4.32
N GLU A 326 6.94 10.98 -4.91
CA GLU A 326 8.25 11.30 -5.49
C GLU A 326 8.12 12.23 -6.70
N LEU A 327 7.11 11.98 -7.56
CA LEU A 327 6.83 12.83 -8.73
C LEU A 327 6.44 14.25 -8.28
N VAL A 328 5.60 14.36 -7.26
CA VAL A 328 5.19 15.66 -6.69
C VAL A 328 6.37 16.39 -6.06
N SER A 329 7.16 15.74 -5.20
CA SER A 329 8.32 16.32 -4.55
C SER A 329 9.35 16.85 -5.58
N ALA A 330 9.67 16.04 -6.58
CA ALA A 330 10.56 16.43 -7.66
C ALA A 330 9.99 17.61 -8.49
N SER A 331 8.68 17.65 -8.76
CA SER A 331 8.03 18.75 -9.46
C SER A 331 8.04 20.06 -8.66
N LEU A 332 8.08 19.97 -7.32
CA LEU A 332 8.21 21.11 -6.42
C LEU A 332 9.68 21.54 -6.22
N ASN A 333 10.64 20.76 -6.68
CA ASN A 333 12.10 20.94 -6.48
C ASN A 333 12.50 21.01 -4.99
N ILE A 334 11.97 20.08 -4.16
CA ILE A 334 12.22 19.99 -2.71
C ILE A 334 12.85 18.66 -2.31
#